data_d8725464dd08e7357620288c19206b88
#
_entry.id   d8725464dd08e7357620288c19206b88
#
_cell.length_a   1.000
_cell.length_b   1.000
_cell.length_c   1.000
_cell.angle_alpha   90.00
_cell.angle_beta   90.00
_cell.angle_gamma   90.00
#
_symmetry.space_group_name_H-M   'P 1'
#
loop_
_entity.id
_entity.type
_entity.pdbx_description
1 polymer ?
#
loop_
_entity_poly.entity_id
_entity_poly.type
_entity_poly.pdbx_seq_one_letter_code
_entity_poly.pdbx_strand_id
1 'polypeptide(L)'
;MRAERVVDGDTFVTSSGSIVRLIGINAPERGRPFYLESKNALKALIEGRLVELDADVQDRDDYGRLLSYAYVGGEMVNARMIEDGFANVFTLPPNLRFAELFLSLERDAIKNGKGLWASSAVTGVKIAGQHFDAREYDEENLNDEYLIISNENDFAFDLTRFLLRDQAGHEFVLSLILPANGEVMVRTGSGVNDNSNYYLGCDDPVWNNDYETAYLWDDEGKLVDLFIFDRGNQHPNP
;
A
#
# COMPACT_ATOMS: atom_id res chain seq x y z
N MET A 1 9.72 18.82 20.06
CA MET A 1 9.04 18.19 21.20
C MET A 1 9.59 16.77 21.42
N ARG A 2 9.30 16.10 22.57
CA ARG A 2 9.79 14.72 22.79
C ARG A 2 8.73 13.73 22.33
N ALA A 3 9.11 12.71 21.58
CA ALA A 3 8.25 11.56 21.31
C ALA A 3 8.19 10.67 22.56
N GLU A 4 7.00 10.44 23.10
CA GLU A 4 6.81 9.69 24.35
C GLU A 4 6.48 8.22 24.07
N ARG A 5 5.57 7.98 23.12
CA ARG A 5 5.08 6.63 22.82
C ARG A 5 4.70 6.49 21.36
N VAL A 6 5.16 5.42 20.71
CA VAL A 6 4.73 5.04 19.35
C VAL A 6 3.43 4.23 19.42
N VAL A 7 2.45 4.60 18.59
CA VAL A 7 1.16 3.93 18.46
C VAL A 7 1.27 2.77 17.47
N ASP A 8 1.72 3.10 16.24
CA ASP A 8 1.95 2.19 15.09
C ASP A 8 3.13 2.71 14.26
N GLY A 9 3.28 2.24 13.02
CA GLY A 9 4.44 2.58 12.18
C GLY A 9 4.42 4.00 11.58
N ASP A 10 3.35 4.77 11.73
CA ASP A 10 3.23 6.13 11.20
C ASP A 10 2.60 7.13 12.18
N THR A 11 2.31 6.68 13.40
CA THR A 11 1.61 7.50 14.42
C THR A 11 2.30 7.39 15.78
N PHE A 12 2.52 8.54 16.44
CA PHE A 12 3.10 8.59 17.79
C PHE A 12 2.47 9.68 18.64
N VAL A 13 2.70 9.61 19.96
CA VAL A 13 2.25 10.58 20.96
C VAL A 13 3.46 11.33 21.50
N THR A 14 3.33 12.64 21.62
CA THR A 14 4.35 13.53 22.20
C THR A 14 4.19 13.61 23.71
N SER A 15 5.22 14.10 24.42
CA SER A 15 5.18 14.37 25.87
C SER A 15 4.16 15.43 26.30
N SER A 16 3.62 16.21 25.36
CA SER A 16 2.50 17.13 25.60
C SER A 16 1.12 16.46 25.41
N GLY A 17 1.08 15.18 25.02
CA GLY A 17 -0.14 14.44 24.76
C GLY A 17 -0.70 14.61 23.35
N SER A 18 -0.03 15.36 22.46
CA SER A 18 -0.46 15.51 21.06
C SER A 18 -0.20 14.22 20.28
N ILE A 19 -1.18 13.78 19.47
CA ILE A 19 -1.03 12.67 18.54
C ILE A 19 -0.51 13.24 17.22
N VAL A 20 0.55 12.65 16.69
CA VAL A 20 1.18 13.03 15.42
C VAL A 20 1.01 11.88 14.43
N ARG A 21 0.47 12.18 13.24
CA ARG A 21 0.41 11.31 12.07
C ARG A 21 1.44 11.78 11.06
N LEU A 22 2.35 10.89 10.68
CA LEU A 22 3.39 11.20 9.70
C LEU A 22 2.77 11.36 8.31
N ILE A 23 3.04 12.50 7.64
CA ILE A 23 2.54 12.81 6.30
C ILE A 23 3.25 11.98 5.24
N GLY A 24 2.50 11.58 4.21
CA GLY A 24 3.05 10.99 2.98
C GLY A 24 3.43 9.53 3.08
N ILE A 25 3.20 8.89 4.22
CA ILE A 25 3.47 7.47 4.45
C ILE A 25 2.26 6.76 5.06
N ASN A 26 2.18 5.46 4.84
CA ASN A 26 1.22 4.58 5.50
C ASN A 26 1.92 3.28 5.94
N ALA A 27 1.75 2.93 7.19
CA ALA A 27 2.31 1.72 7.78
C ALA A 27 1.23 0.64 7.93
N PRO A 28 1.60 -0.65 7.98
CA PRO A 28 0.64 -1.72 8.21
C PRO A 28 -0.15 -1.53 9.51
N GLU A 29 -1.45 -1.72 9.42
CA GLU A 29 -2.38 -1.60 10.53
C GLU A 29 -2.29 -2.81 11.49
N ARG A 30 -2.78 -2.62 12.73
CA ARG A 30 -2.78 -3.66 13.74
C ARG A 30 -3.51 -4.91 13.26
N GLY A 31 -2.84 -6.06 13.35
CA GLY A 31 -3.37 -7.35 12.90
C GLY A 31 -3.01 -7.68 11.45
N ARG A 32 -2.34 -6.76 10.75
CA ARG A 32 -1.76 -7.02 9.43
C ARG A 32 -0.33 -7.54 9.55
N PRO A 33 0.13 -8.31 8.57
CA PRO A 33 1.55 -8.66 8.45
C PRO A 33 2.44 -7.42 8.51
N PHE A 34 3.65 -7.55 9.05
CA PHE A 34 4.64 -6.49 9.18
C PHE A 34 4.29 -5.30 10.12
N TYR A 35 3.14 -5.35 10.80
CA TYR A 35 2.74 -4.30 11.76
C TYR A 35 3.76 -4.08 12.87
N LEU A 36 4.24 -5.17 13.50
CA LEU A 36 5.17 -5.07 14.63
C LEU A 36 6.55 -4.56 14.20
N GLU A 37 7.03 -4.99 13.03
CA GLU A 37 8.29 -4.58 12.44
C GLU A 37 8.28 -3.08 12.17
N SER A 38 7.24 -2.57 11.50
CA SER A 38 7.05 -1.17 11.19
C SER A 38 6.96 -0.32 12.46
N LYS A 39 6.12 -0.71 13.43
CA LYS A 39 6.00 -0.05 14.72
C LYS A 39 7.33 0.01 15.48
N ASN A 40 8.07 -1.10 15.52
CA ASN A 40 9.35 -1.17 16.21
C ASN A 40 10.43 -0.32 15.51
N ALA A 41 10.39 -0.23 14.18
CA ALA A 41 11.26 0.64 13.42
C ALA A 41 11.02 2.11 13.78
N LEU A 42 9.77 2.59 13.73
CA LEU A 42 9.45 3.95 14.17
C LEU A 42 9.85 4.18 15.61
N LYS A 43 9.59 3.22 16.51
CA LYS A 43 9.98 3.29 17.91
C LYS A 43 11.49 3.47 18.08
N ALA A 44 12.31 2.72 17.37
CA ALA A 44 13.76 2.82 17.40
C ALA A 44 14.28 4.19 16.91
N LEU A 45 13.57 4.79 15.92
CA LEU A 45 13.94 6.09 15.38
C LEU A 45 13.62 7.24 16.32
N ILE A 46 12.48 7.24 17.04
CA ILE A 46 11.98 8.46 17.69
C ILE A 46 11.71 8.33 19.20
N GLU A 47 11.37 7.15 19.74
CA GLU A 47 10.88 7.05 21.12
C GLU A 47 11.91 7.55 22.13
N GLY A 48 11.48 8.46 23.00
CA GLY A 48 12.34 9.13 23.99
C GLY A 48 13.24 10.23 23.43
N ARG A 49 13.26 10.48 22.10
CA ARG A 49 14.10 11.51 21.46
C ARG A 49 13.35 12.83 21.31
N LEU A 50 14.10 13.89 21.07
CA LEU A 50 13.56 15.17 20.62
C LEU A 50 13.24 15.05 19.12
N VAL A 51 12.01 15.38 18.78
CA VAL A 51 11.50 15.38 17.41
C VAL A 51 11.13 16.81 17.02
N GLU A 52 11.63 17.26 15.88
CA GLU A 52 11.20 18.47 15.21
C GLU A 52 10.03 18.11 14.28
N LEU A 53 8.97 18.90 14.32
CA LEU A 53 7.79 18.69 13.47
C LEU A 53 7.69 19.84 12.48
N ASP A 54 7.53 19.48 11.21
CA ASP A 54 7.34 20.41 10.10
C ASP A 54 6.01 20.10 9.42
N ALA A 55 5.05 21.02 9.50
CA ALA A 55 3.76 20.89 8.87
C ALA A 55 3.86 21.19 7.36
N ASP A 56 2.93 20.66 6.59
CA ASP A 56 2.71 21.07 5.20
C ASP A 56 1.55 22.08 5.13
N VAL A 57 0.73 22.03 4.09
CA VAL A 57 -0.39 22.95 3.86
C VAL A 57 -1.47 22.76 4.93
N GLN A 58 -1.85 21.53 5.22
CA GLN A 58 -2.79 21.15 6.26
C GLN A 58 -2.04 20.56 7.44
N ASP A 59 -2.22 21.12 8.63
CA ASP A 59 -1.50 20.75 9.86
C ASP A 59 -2.26 19.77 10.77
N ARG A 60 -3.55 19.49 10.47
CA ARG A 60 -4.38 18.55 11.22
C ARG A 60 -5.33 17.80 10.31
N ASP A 61 -5.66 16.59 10.72
CA ASP A 61 -6.75 15.82 10.13
C ASP A 61 -8.09 16.01 10.89
N ASP A 62 -9.14 15.36 10.38
CA ASP A 62 -10.50 15.41 10.94
C ASP A 62 -10.60 14.80 12.34
N TYR A 63 -9.61 13.99 12.74
CA TYR A 63 -9.51 13.41 14.09
C TYR A 63 -8.71 14.29 15.06
N GLY A 64 -8.22 15.45 14.60
CA GLY A 64 -7.44 16.40 15.39
C GLY A 64 -5.97 16.01 15.58
N ARG A 65 -5.48 14.97 14.90
CA ARG A 65 -4.06 14.59 14.91
C ARG A 65 -3.24 15.65 14.17
N LEU A 66 -2.01 15.91 14.67
CA LEU A 66 -1.06 16.76 13.95
C LEU A 66 -0.54 16.00 12.72
N LEU A 67 -0.65 16.61 11.55
CA LEU A 67 -0.06 16.12 10.31
C LEU A 67 1.32 16.76 10.13
N SER A 68 2.38 15.95 10.12
CA SER A 68 3.75 16.49 10.08
C SER A 68 4.75 15.57 9.41
N TYR A 69 5.77 16.19 8.84
CA TYR A 69 7.06 15.56 8.62
C TYR A 69 7.85 15.66 9.93
N ALA A 70 8.42 14.54 10.36
CA ALA A 70 9.15 14.46 11.63
C ALA A 70 10.65 14.31 11.39
N TYR A 71 11.46 15.03 12.19
CA TYR A 71 12.91 14.99 12.09
C TYR A 71 13.54 14.67 13.44
N VAL A 72 14.59 13.87 13.42
CA VAL A 72 15.44 13.57 14.58
C VAL A 72 16.90 13.80 14.18
N GLY A 73 17.56 14.78 14.80
CA GLY A 73 18.94 15.10 14.48
C GLY A 73 19.16 15.58 13.04
N GLY A 74 18.14 16.16 12.42
CA GLY A 74 18.16 16.63 11.02
C GLY A 74 17.78 15.57 9.97
N GLU A 75 17.60 14.30 10.37
CA GLU A 75 17.15 13.24 9.48
C GLU A 75 15.61 13.14 9.47
N MET A 76 14.99 13.06 8.28
CA MET A 76 13.55 12.94 8.11
C MET A 76 13.12 11.48 8.40
N VAL A 77 12.31 11.30 9.44
CA VAL A 77 11.79 10.00 9.88
C VAL A 77 10.87 9.38 8.83
N ASN A 78 9.98 10.19 8.22
CA ASN A 78 9.08 9.74 7.15
C ASN A 78 9.86 9.10 5.99
N ALA A 79 10.89 9.78 5.50
CA ALA A 79 11.75 9.27 4.43
C ALA A 79 12.47 7.99 4.84
N ARG A 80 12.96 7.91 6.07
CA ARG A 80 13.65 6.73 6.58
C ARG A 80 12.74 5.51 6.67
N MET A 81 11.48 5.69 7.09
CA MET A 81 10.49 4.62 7.14
C MET A 81 10.20 4.03 5.75
N ILE A 82 10.15 4.87 4.70
CA ILE A 82 9.99 4.41 3.30
C ILE A 82 11.28 3.76 2.79
N GLU A 83 12.42 4.44 2.96
CA GLU A 83 13.73 3.96 2.46
C GLU A 83 14.08 2.55 2.95
N ASP A 84 13.70 2.23 4.20
CA ASP A 84 13.95 0.93 4.80
C ASP A 84 12.78 -0.06 4.61
N GLY A 85 11.72 0.35 3.91
CA GLY A 85 10.56 -0.50 3.59
C GLY A 85 9.65 -0.79 4.80
N PHE A 86 9.62 0.10 5.81
CA PHE A 86 8.71 -0.04 6.96
C PHE A 86 7.37 0.64 6.78
N ALA A 87 7.22 1.47 5.76
CA ALA A 87 5.97 2.08 5.32
C ALA A 87 5.98 2.22 3.81
N ASN A 88 4.81 2.27 3.20
CA ASN A 88 4.63 2.63 1.80
C ASN A 88 4.27 4.11 1.67
N VAL A 89 4.41 4.64 0.46
CA VAL A 89 3.97 6.00 0.14
C VAL A 89 2.45 6.07 0.18
N PHE A 90 1.94 7.12 0.82
CA PHE A 90 0.53 7.46 0.87
C PHE A 90 0.38 8.98 0.93
N THR A 91 0.17 9.60 -0.23
CA THR A 91 0.06 11.05 -0.35
C THR A 91 -1.39 11.48 -0.49
N LEU A 92 -1.80 12.45 0.33
CA LEU A 92 -3.13 13.05 0.28
C LEU A 92 -3.00 14.57 0.06
N PRO A 93 -3.61 15.11 -1.00
CA PRO A 93 -3.69 16.55 -1.14
C PRO A 93 -4.38 17.20 0.07
N PRO A 94 -3.93 18.40 0.52
CA PRO A 94 -2.94 19.25 -0.15
C PRO A 94 -1.48 19.01 0.27
N ASN A 95 -1.19 18.02 1.09
CA ASN A 95 0.13 17.76 1.71
C ASN A 95 1.03 16.91 0.79
N LEU A 96 1.65 17.55 -0.22
CA LEU A 96 2.39 16.87 -1.28
C LEU A 96 3.87 17.28 -1.39
N ARG A 97 4.40 18.08 -0.46
CA ARG A 97 5.74 18.68 -0.54
C ARG A 97 6.86 17.69 -0.88
N PHE A 98 6.83 16.51 -0.32
CA PHE A 98 7.87 15.49 -0.51
C PHE A 98 7.38 14.26 -1.29
N ALA A 99 6.24 14.34 -2.01
CA ALA A 99 5.67 13.20 -2.73
C ALA A 99 6.67 12.56 -3.71
N GLU A 100 7.34 13.35 -4.54
CA GLU A 100 8.34 12.86 -5.51
C GLU A 100 9.54 12.18 -4.83
N LEU A 101 10.03 12.75 -3.71
CA LEU A 101 11.10 12.14 -2.94
C LEU A 101 10.66 10.76 -2.41
N PHE A 102 9.46 10.69 -1.83
CA PHE A 102 8.94 9.46 -1.24
C PHE A 102 8.74 8.37 -2.29
N LEU A 103 8.19 8.72 -3.45
CA LEU A 103 8.05 7.78 -4.57
C LEU A 103 9.41 7.25 -5.07
N SER A 104 10.45 8.10 -5.09
CA SER A 104 11.80 7.65 -5.45
C SER A 104 12.37 6.67 -4.42
N LEU A 105 12.21 6.97 -3.13
CA LEU A 105 12.68 6.09 -2.04
C LEU A 105 11.95 4.75 -2.01
N GLU A 106 10.63 4.75 -2.27
CA GLU A 106 9.84 3.52 -2.36
C GLU A 106 10.29 2.64 -3.51
N ARG A 107 10.49 3.21 -4.72
CA ARG A 107 11.04 2.45 -5.86
C ARG A 107 12.37 1.79 -5.53
N ASP A 108 13.24 2.51 -4.83
CA ASP A 108 14.54 1.96 -4.40
C ASP A 108 14.36 0.87 -3.32
N ALA A 109 13.43 1.02 -2.39
CA ALA A 109 13.12 0.00 -1.39
C ALA A 109 12.54 -1.27 -2.05
N ILE A 110 11.61 -1.13 -2.99
CA ILE A 110 11.05 -2.23 -3.80
C ILE A 110 12.17 -2.96 -4.56
N LYS A 111 12.98 -2.22 -5.32
CA LYS A 111 14.09 -2.79 -6.11
C LYS A 111 15.08 -3.59 -5.26
N ASN A 112 15.29 -3.19 -4.01
CA ASN A 112 16.23 -3.84 -3.09
C ASN A 112 15.55 -4.86 -2.15
N GLY A 113 14.25 -5.13 -2.30
CA GLY A 113 13.49 -6.08 -1.48
C GLY A 113 13.51 -5.76 0.01
N LYS A 114 13.45 -4.48 0.39
CA LYS A 114 13.56 -4.05 1.79
C LYS A 114 12.20 -4.14 2.50
N GLY A 115 12.21 -4.70 3.70
CA GLY A 115 11.06 -4.66 4.61
C GLY A 115 9.77 -5.26 3.99
N LEU A 116 8.73 -4.44 3.84
CA LEU A 116 7.46 -4.79 3.18
C LEU A 116 7.64 -5.36 1.76
N TRP A 117 8.73 -4.97 1.10
CA TRP A 117 9.05 -5.32 -0.28
C TRP A 117 9.92 -6.59 -0.40
N ALA A 118 10.13 -7.29 0.73
CA ALA A 118 10.82 -8.58 0.68
C ALA A 118 10.01 -9.56 -0.17
N SER A 119 10.68 -10.15 -1.17
CA SER A 119 10.02 -11.06 -2.12
C SER A 119 9.47 -12.30 -1.41
N SER A 120 8.28 -12.70 -1.80
CA SER A 120 7.67 -13.98 -1.43
C SER A 120 8.44 -15.16 -2.04
N ALA A 121 8.30 -16.33 -1.44
CA ALA A 121 8.73 -17.60 -2.03
C ALA A 121 7.72 -18.14 -3.06
N VAL A 122 6.56 -17.52 -3.20
CA VAL A 122 5.54 -17.87 -4.18
C VAL A 122 6.07 -17.63 -5.59
N THR A 123 5.95 -18.61 -6.45
CA THR A 123 6.37 -18.54 -7.86
C THR A 123 5.20 -18.89 -8.77
N GLY A 124 5.23 -18.36 -10.00
CA GLY A 124 4.22 -18.65 -11.01
C GLY A 124 2.85 -18.00 -10.77
N VAL A 125 2.74 -17.12 -9.77
CA VAL A 125 1.54 -16.28 -9.54
C VAL A 125 1.92 -14.83 -9.78
N LYS A 126 1.13 -14.11 -10.57
CA LYS A 126 1.38 -12.71 -10.90
C LYS A 126 0.10 -11.95 -11.25
N ILE A 127 0.18 -10.62 -11.20
CA ILE A 127 -0.83 -9.72 -11.77
C ILE A 127 -0.52 -9.61 -13.26
N ALA A 128 -1.34 -10.27 -14.09
CA ALA A 128 -1.08 -10.42 -15.53
C ALA A 128 -1.65 -9.28 -16.37
N GLY A 129 -2.56 -8.48 -15.82
CA GLY A 129 -3.18 -7.36 -16.53
C GLY A 129 -4.25 -6.66 -15.71
N GLN A 130 -4.82 -5.64 -16.33
CA GLN A 130 -5.85 -4.81 -15.72
C GLN A 130 -6.80 -4.19 -16.75
N HIS A 131 -7.95 -3.75 -16.28
CA HIS A 131 -8.86 -2.84 -16.96
C HIS A 131 -9.44 -1.90 -15.90
N PHE A 132 -8.89 -0.68 -15.79
CA PHE A 132 -9.27 0.30 -14.77
C PHE A 132 -10.20 1.39 -15.30
N ASP A 133 -10.23 1.62 -16.63
CA ASP A 133 -11.08 2.62 -17.29
C ASP A 133 -12.38 1.92 -17.72
N ALA A 134 -13.33 1.76 -16.81
CA ALA A 134 -14.63 1.16 -17.10
C ALA A 134 -15.37 1.94 -18.19
N ARG A 135 -16.08 1.23 -19.08
CA ARG A 135 -16.86 1.86 -20.12
C ARG A 135 -18.02 2.65 -19.51
N GLU A 136 -18.24 3.87 -20.01
CA GLU A 136 -19.21 4.85 -19.52
C GLU A 136 -18.72 5.52 -18.23
N TYR A 137 -19.56 5.60 -17.18
CA TYR A 137 -19.14 6.18 -15.87
C TYR A 137 -18.70 5.04 -14.95
N ASP A 138 -17.51 5.12 -14.38
CA ASP A 138 -16.94 4.10 -13.48
C ASP A 138 -17.90 3.74 -12.34
N GLU A 139 -18.62 4.75 -11.79
CA GLU A 139 -19.61 4.58 -10.73
C GLU A 139 -20.81 3.72 -11.13
N GLU A 140 -21.14 3.64 -12.43
CA GLU A 140 -22.29 2.87 -12.94
C GLU A 140 -21.93 1.44 -13.35
N ASN A 141 -20.62 1.16 -13.56
CA ASN A 141 -20.15 -0.12 -14.09
C ASN A 141 -18.88 -0.67 -13.40
N LEU A 142 -18.91 -0.74 -12.06
CA LEU A 142 -17.79 -1.23 -11.24
C LEU A 142 -17.27 -2.62 -11.64
N ASN A 143 -18.07 -3.45 -12.29
CA ASN A 143 -17.66 -4.79 -12.72
C ASN A 143 -16.85 -4.79 -14.04
N ASP A 144 -16.76 -3.66 -14.74
CA ASP A 144 -15.85 -3.48 -15.89
C ASP A 144 -14.46 -3.00 -15.43
N GLU A 145 -14.33 -2.65 -14.16
CA GLU A 145 -13.07 -2.36 -13.49
C GLU A 145 -12.51 -3.64 -12.85
N TYR A 146 -11.36 -4.14 -13.32
CA TYR A 146 -10.79 -5.41 -12.82
C TYR A 146 -9.29 -5.53 -12.98
N LEU A 147 -8.69 -6.41 -12.17
CA LEU A 147 -7.34 -6.97 -12.33
C LEU A 147 -7.43 -8.42 -12.81
N ILE A 148 -6.39 -8.87 -13.49
CA ILE A 148 -6.21 -10.27 -13.86
C ILE A 148 -5.06 -10.84 -13.04
N ILE A 149 -5.35 -11.87 -12.22
CA ILE A 149 -4.31 -12.64 -11.54
C ILE A 149 -4.18 -13.98 -12.25
N SER A 150 -2.96 -14.32 -12.69
CA SER A 150 -2.65 -15.56 -13.39
C SER A 150 -1.83 -16.51 -12.53
N ASN A 151 -2.01 -17.80 -12.80
CA ASN A 151 -1.25 -18.91 -12.25
C ASN A 151 -0.56 -19.67 -13.38
N GLU A 152 0.76 -19.61 -13.46
CA GLU A 152 1.59 -20.31 -14.46
C GLU A 152 2.00 -21.71 -14.00
N ASN A 153 1.60 -22.11 -12.77
CA ASN A 153 1.86 -23.45 -12.26
C ASN A 153 0.89 -24.47 -12.90
N ASP A 154 1.32 -25.72 -12.99
CA ASP A 154 0.53 -26.85 -13.50
C ASP A 154 -0.42 -27.45 -12.44
N PHE A 155 -0.55 -26.79 -11.28
CA PHE A 155 -1.47 -27.10 -10.19
C PHE A 155 -2.30 -25.87 -9.80
N ALA A 156 -3.48 -26.09 -9.22
CA ALA A 156 -4.30 -25.01 -8.69
C ALA A 156 -3.62 -24.36 -7.47
N PHE A 157 -3.64 -23.02 -7.39
CA PHE A 157 -2.97 -22.26 -6.34
C PHE A 157 -4.01 -21.55 -5.45
N ASP A 158 -3.91 -21.73 -4.13
CA ASP A 158 -4.81 -21.13 -3.15
C ASP A 158 -4.28 -19.75 -2.71
N LEU A 159 -5.03 -18.67 -3.02
CA LEU A 159 -4.76 -17.30 -2.60
C LEU A 159 -5.53 -16.92 -1.32
N THR A 160 -6.08 -17.88 -0.57
CA THR A 160 -6.77 -17.56 0.68
C THR A 160 -5.81 -16.86 1.65
N ARG A 161 -6.24 -15.69 2.17
CA ARG A 161 -5.49 -14.76 3.03
C ARG A 161 -4.38 -13.95 2.35
N PHE A 162 -4.19 -14.08 1.03
CA PHE A 162 -3.37 -13.12 0.30
C PHE A 162 -4.01 -11.74 0.33
N LEU A 163 -3.19 -10.70 0.30
CA LEU A 163 -3.63 -9.33 0.35
C LEU A 163 -3.43 -8.66 -1.00
N LEU A 164 -4.51 -8.23 -1.62
CA LEU A 164 -4.49 -7.33 -2.77
C LEU A 164 -4.69 -5.91 -2.27
N ARG A 165 -3.92 -4.94 -2.80
CA ARG A 165 -4.00 -3.54 -2.39
C ARG A 165 -3.75 -2.63 -3.57
N ASP A 166 -4.45 -1.49 -3.61
CA ASP A 166 -4.17 -0.37 -4.52
C ASP A 166 -3.13 0.61 -3.93
N GLN A 167 -2.73 1.59 -4.71
CA GLN A 167 -1.82 2.65 -4.26
C GLN A 167 -2.46 3.57 -3.22
N ALA A 168 -3.78 3.77 -3.27
CA ALA A 168 -4.52 4.61 -2.32
C ALA A 168 -4.64 3.97 -0.93
N GLY A 169 -4.40 2.67 -0.81
CA GLY A 169 -4.40 1.94 0.45
C GLY A 169 -5.67 1.14 0.71
N HIS A 170 -6.54 0.95 -0.29
CA HIS A 170 -7.65 -0.01 -0.18
C HIS A 170 -7.09 -1.43 -0.14
N GLU A 171 -7.52 -2.21 0.84
CA GLU A 171 -6.99 -3.54 1.10
C GLU A 171 -8.08 -4.61 1.00
N PHE A 172 -7.80 -5.66 0.23
CA PHE A 172 -8.71 -6.77 -0.01
C PHE A 172 -8.03 -8.09 0.33
N VAL A 173 -8.54 -8.78 1.37
CA VAL A 173 -8.10 -10.13 1.71
C VAL A 173 -8.78 -11.11 0.77
N LEU A 174 -8.00 -11.76 -0.08
CA LEU A 174 -8.50 -12.69 -1.07
C LEU A 174 -8.92 -14.01 -0.42
N SER A 175 -9.91 -14.68 -1.05
CA SER A 175 -10.34 -16.04 -0.74
C SER A 175 -10.76 -16.70 -2.05
N LEU A 176 -9.76 -17.02 -2.88
CA LEU A 176 -9.98 -17.60 -4.20
C LEU A 176 -8.92 -18.65 -4.52
N ILE A 177 -9.25 -19.57 -5.39
CA ILE A 177 -8.34 -20.59 -5.93
C ILE A 177 -8.12 -20.30 -7.41
N LEU A 178 -6.85 -20.05 -7.78
CA LEU A 178 -6.46 -19.90 -9.18
C LEU A 178 -6.39 -21.29 -9.84
N PRO A 179 -7.03 -21.51 -11.00
CA PRO A 179 -6.88 -22.76 -11.75
C PRO A 179 -5.44 -23.00 -12.19
N ALA A 180 -5.04 -24.25 -12.38
CA ALA A 180 -3.76 -24.60 -12.97
C ALA A 180 -3.64 -24.01 -14.39
N ASN A 181 -2.52 -23.35 -14.70
CA ASN A 181 -2.28 -22.65 -15.96
C ASN A 181 -3.44 -21.73 -16.37
N GLY A 182 -4.09 -21.08 -15.41
CA GLY A 182 -5.30 -20.29 -15.60
C GLY A 182 -5.20 -18.91 -14.99
N GLU A 183 -6.29 -18.16 -15.15
CA GLU A 183 -6.40 -16.79 -14.67
C GLU A 183 -7.79 -16.52 -14.08
N VAL A 184 -7.88 -15.54 -13.19
CA VAL A 184 -9.14 -15.06 -12.61
C VAL A 184 -9.17 -13.54 -12.70
N MET A 185 -10.29 -13.00 -13.16
CA MET A 185 -10.58 -11.56 -13.11
C MET A 185 -11.08 -11.19 -11.72
N VAL A 186 -10.35 -10.32 -11.05
CA VAL A 186 -10.73 -9.73 -9.76
C VAL A 186 -11.44 -8.41 -10.03
N ARG A 187 -12.78 -8.43 -9.94
CA ARG A 187 -13.66 -7.32 -10.27
C ARG A 187 -13.98 -6.47 -9.05
N THR A 188 -14.04 -5.15 -9.23
CA THR A 188 -14.29 -4.19 -8.14
C THR A 188 -15.67 -4.32 -7.55
N GLY A 189 -16.71 -4.41 -8.35
CA GLY A 189 -18.10 -4.45 -7.89
C GLY A 189 -18.53 -5.78 -7.28
N SER A 190 -19.83 -6.02 -7.29
CA SER A 190 -20.49 -7.19 -6.67
C SER A 190 -20.92 -8.20 -7.71
N GLY A 191 -20.87 -9.50 -7.32
CA GLY A 191 -21.30 -10.62 -8.16
C GLY A 191 -21.17 -11.96 -7.46
N VAL A 192 -21.29 -13.04 -8.23
CA VAL A 192 -21.11 -14.41 -7.74
C VAL A 192 -19.75 -14.91 -8.18
N ASN A 193 -18.90 -15.28 -7.25
CA ASN A 193 -17.57 -15.82 -7.51
C ASN A 193 -17.67 -17.17 -8.25
N ASP A 194 -16.82 -17.34 -9.27
CA ASP A 194 -16.67 -18.56 -10.05
C ASP A 194 -15.19 -18.83 -10.39
N ASN A 195 -14.90 -19.76 -11.28
CA ASN A 195 -13.52 -20.09 -11.67
C ASN A 195 -12.82 -19.01 -12.53
N SER A 196 -13.56 -18.00 -12.98
CA SER A 196 -13.06 -16.96 -13.90
C SER A 196 -13.20 -15.55 -13.29
N ASN A 197 -14.09 -15.37 -12.32
CA ASN A 197 -14.42 -14.08 -11.74
C ASN A 197 -14.45 -14.16 -10.22
N TYR A 198 -13.77 -13.20 -9.58
CA TYR A 198 -13.82 -12.93 -8.15
C TYR A 198 -14.22 -11.47 -7.95
N TYR A 199 -15.20 -11.23 -7.06
CA TYR A 199 -15.75 -9.90 -6.82
C TYR A 199 -15.32 -9.38 -5.46
N LEU A 200 -14.79 -8.14 -5.45
CA LEU A 200 -14.35 -7.46 -4.21
C LEU A 200 -15.53 -6.94 -3.40
N GLY A 201 -16.68 -6.69 -4.05
CA GLY A 201 -17.90 -6.23 -3.39
C GLY A 201 -17.90 -4.76 -3.01
N CYS A 202 -17.16 -3.93 -3.74
CA CYS A 202 -17.13 -2.49 -3.52
C CYS A 202 -18.35 -1.80 -4.09
N ASP A 203 -18.72 -0.68 -3.48
CA ASP A 203 -19.80 0.23 -3.95
C ASP A 203 -19.25 1.44 -4.71
N ASP A 204 -17.92 1.67 -4.65
CA ASP A 204 -17.20 2.76 -5.30
C ASP A 204 -16.02 2.23 -6.13
N PRO A 205 -15.55 2.97 -7.18
CA PRO A 205 -14.33 2.65 -7.90
C PRO A 205 -13.11 2.57 -6.97
N VAL A 206 -12.20 1.65 -7.26
CA VAL A 206 -10.99 1.41 -6.45
C VAL A 206 -9.73 1.88 -7.18
N TRP A 207 -9.62 1.54 -8.47
CA TRP A 207 -8.39 1.72 -9.21
C TRP A 207 -8.35 3.07 -9.94
N ASN A 208 -7.20 3.74 -9.90
CA ASN A 208 -7.02 5.03 -10.57
C ASN A 208 -6.78 4.83 -12.08
N ASN A 209 -7.51 5.59 -12.91
CA ASN A 209 -7.49 5.46 -14.36
C ASN A 209 -6.28 6.10 -15.05
N ASP A 210 -5.51 6.92 -14.35
CA ASP A 210 -4.35 7.62 -14.91
C ASP A 210 -3.03 6.99 -14.48
N TYR A 211 -2.89 6.68 -13.18
CA TYR A 211 -1.71 6.06 -12.60
C TYR A 211 -2.11 5.21 -11.40
N GLU A 212 -1.75 3.94 -11.41
CA GLU A 212 -2.08 3.00 -10.35
C GLU A 212 -0.94 2.00 -10.11
N THR A 213 -0.79 1.55 -8.87
CA THR A 213 0.03 0.40 -8.54
C THR A 213 -0.79 -0.59 -7.73
N ALA A 214 -1.00 -1.75 -8.29
CA ALA A 214 -1.59 -2.88 -7.60
C ALA A 214 -0.50 -3.76 -6.99
N TYR A 215 -0.67 -4.13 -5.74
CA TYR A 215 0.26 -4.98 -4.98
C TYR A 215 -0.43 -6.27 -4.57
N LEU A 216 0.28 -7.40 -4.69
CA LEU A 216 -0.16 -8.69 -4.20
C LEU A 216 0.85 -9.21 -3.17
N TRP A 217 0.44 -9.40 -1.92
CA TRP A 217 1.24 -10.01 -0.86
C TRP A 217 0.69 -11.38 -0.47
N ASP A 218 1.58 -12.28 -0.05
CA ASP A 218 1.22 -13.56 0.53
C ASP A 218 0.69 -13.42 1.98
N ASP A 219 0.28 -14.53 2.57
CA ASP A 219 -0.26 -14.56 3.94
C ASP A 219 0.81 -14.35 5.04
N GLU A 220 2.10 -14.32 4.68
CA GLU A 220 3.21 -13.89 5.55
C GLU A 220 3.51 -12.39 5.40
N GLY A 221 2.87 -11.70 4.46
CA GLY A 221 3.07 -10.26 4.17
C GLY A 221 4.33 -9.99 3.35
N LYS A 222 4.75 -10.95 2.53
CA LYS A 222 5.85 -10.76 1.56
C LYS A 222 5.27 -10.49 0.17
N LEU A 223 5.94 -9.63 -0.57
CA LEU A 223 5.52 -9.23 -1.90
C LEU A 223 5.61 -10.40 -2.88
N VAL A 224 4.47 -10.81 -3.45
CA VAL A 224 4.39 -11.82 -4.51
C VAL A 224 4.61 -11.15 -5.86
N ASP A 225 3.89 -10.07 -6.11
CA ASP A 225 3.97 -9.31 -7.37
C ASP A 225 3.45 -7.89 -7.19
N LEU A 226 3.83 -7.00 -8.10
CA LEU A 226 3.28 -5.66 -8.23
C LEU A 226 3.07 -5.33 -9.72
N PHE A 227 2.03 -4.59 -10.01
CA PHE A 227 1.69 -4.14 -11.35
C PHE A 227 1.52 -2.63 -11.36
N ILE A 228 2.33 -1.94 -12.18
CA ILE A 228 2.27 -0.48 -12.33
C ILE A 228 1.50 -0.17 -13.62
N PHE A 229 0.42 0.58 -13.50
CA PHE A 229 -0.31 1.16 -14.61
C PHE A 229 0.00 2.65 -14.71
N ASP A 230 0.39 3.11 -15.90
CA ASP A 230 0.64 4.51 -16.21
C ASP A 230 0.07 4.80 -17.60
N ARG A 231 -1.06 5.52 -17.68
CA ARG A 231 -1.74 5.86 -18.93
C ARG A 231 -0.89 6.71 -19.87
N GLY A 232 0.05 7.51 -19.30
CA GLY A 232 0.98 8.35 -20.09
C GLY A 232 2.16 7.58 -20.67
N ASN A 233 2.48 6.41 -20.14
CA ASN A 233 3.66 5.64 -20.46
C ASN A 233 3.28 4.20 -20.82
N GLN A 234 2.70 3.99 -22.02
CA GLN A 234 2.36 2.65 -22.54
C GLN A 234 3.63 1.85 -22.92
N HIS A 235 4.62 1.80 -22.04
CA HIS A 235 5.75 0.89 -22.19
C HIS A 235 5.54 -0.32 -21.28
N PRO A 236 5.68 -1.55 -21.81
CA PRO A 236 5.59 -2.75 -20.99
C PRO A 236 6.67 -2.73 -19.92
N ASN A 237 6.31 -3.20 -18.73
CA ASN A 237 7.21 -3.39 -17.60
C ASN A 237 8.54 -4.03 -18.02
N PRO A 238 9.66 -3.60 -17.41
CA PRO A 238 10.97 -4.18 -17.67
C PRO A 238 11.08 -5.65 -17.28
#